data_5bcdd093305cab852325bfb219e3f2d8
#
_entry.id   5bcdd093305cab852325bfb219e3f2d8
#
_cell.length_a   1.000
_cell.length_b   1.000
_cell.length_c   1.000
_cell.angle_alpha   90.00
_cell.angle_beta   90.00
_cell.angle_gamma   90.00
#
_symmetry.space_group_name_H-M   'P 1'
#
loop_
_entity.id
_entity.type
_entity.pdbx_description
1 polymer ?
#
loop_
_entity_poly.entity_id
_entity_poly.type
_entity_poly.pdbx_seq_one_letter_code
_entity_poly.pdbx_strand_id
1 'polypeptide(L)'
;MNRSWVSLKILLLSLLVIFSTTSVSVSAAAKGGKCSKVGQTQITKNVSYVCVKSGSKAFWQVKPKSAKGKETSATTTTVVKTQTFFTPSIASDGLGGCEIQERSLERATYPKGPYVGFPRRPINSFRNSGVLNYALIPVDWSDLPGNEKRLQESVKQAELFKSWMDTASQGRVRINWKIHPSWVRMSGVSSSWYTPRAFPANVEFANAAFAAADREFNFSSVDAVIFYLPESQNVFLEGSQGSVDSGLERSFQTAEGNISSFAIIGSYFDQPFKNYYSGWIHYSLIWMGMPEMFDAKANRGGAPDRAIPGGNMQGYDIMASQDGPHRQLSGWLRFLLDWFEPDQVYCKKLENLSAFKLSLEPVGNLSTKLKMVGIRVSDTKLIAIESRRFDKQFDCESEAEFKKNGVIVYIVDSTQGHVTGETLSLVSPVNRPIKRYGCNNPPMQDSVMSVGDYVDVLGLRIKVVESDKFDTIEITRP
;
A
#
# COMPACT_ATOMS: atom_id res chain seq x y z
N MET A 1 -55.25 16.93 -22.51
CA MET A 1 -54.76 16.79 -23.88
C MET A 1 -53.96 15.51 -24.02
N ASN A 2 -54.52 14.58 -24.79
CA ASN A 2 -54.01 13.24 -25.05
C ASN A 2 -52.72 13.23 -25.91
N ARG A 3 -51.81 12.28 -25.62
CA ARG A 3 -50.98 11.56 -26.62
C ARG A 3 -50.34 10.38 -25.89
N SER A 4 -50.80 9.24 -26.03
CA SER A 4 -50.74 8.10 -26.98
C SER A 4 -49.43 7.32 -26.85
N TRP A 5 -49.60 6.12 -26.34
CA TRP A 5 -48.65 5.00 -26.24
C TRP A 5 -48.34 4.44 -27.63
N VAL A 6 -47.08 4.19 -27.91
CA VAL A 6 -46.68 3.30 -29.02
C VAL A 6 -45.84 2.17 -28.42
N SER A 7 -46.46 0.98 -28.44
CA SER A 7 -45.82 -0.29 -28.09
C SER A 7 -45.02 -0.77 -29.29
N LEU A 8 -43.73 -0.96 -29.17
CA LEU A 8 -42.89 -1.65 -30.16
C LEU A 8 -42.60 -3.06 -29.67
N LYS A 9 -43.29 -4.06 -30.29
CA LYS A 9 -43.00 -5.48 -30.14
C LYS A 9 -41.76 -5.81 -30.95
N ILE A 10 -40.66 -6.18 -30.30
CA ILE A 10 -39.50 -6.77 -30.96
C ILE A 10 -39.60 -8.28 -30.82
N LEU A 11 -39.69 -8.92 -32.02
CA LEU A 11 -39.69 -10.35 -32.22
C LEU A 11 -38.29 -10.92 -31.95
N LEU A 12 -38.10 -11.71 -30.90
CA LEU A 12 -36.88 -12.48 -30.64
C LEU A 12 -36.91 -13.77 -31.48
N LEU A 13 -36.08 -13.80 -32.53
CA LEU A 13 -35.73 -15.02 -33.22
C LEU A 13 -34.58 -15.70 -32.48
N SER A 14 -34.89 -16.79 -31.79
CA SER A 14 -33.90 -17.61 -31.08
C SER A 14 -33.24 -18.55 -32.11
N LEU A 15 -32.00 -18.25 -32.50
CA LEU A 15 -31.12 -19.20 -33.17
C LEU A 15 -30.42 -20.07 -32.10
N LEU A 16 -30.89 -21.31 -31.96
CA LEU A 16 -30.20 -22.34 -31.17
C LEU A 16 -29.00 -22.82 -31.97
N VAL A 17 -27.78 -22.32 -31.61
CA VAL A 17 -26.53 -22.91 -32.07
C VAL A 17 -26.14 -23.98 -31.05
N ILE A 18 -26.33 -25.24 -31.42
CA ILE A 18 -25.86 -26.39 -30.65
C ILE A 18 -24.35 -26.49 -30.84
N PHE A 19 -23.59 -25.98 -29.90
CA PHE A 19 -22.19 -26.33 -29.79
C PHE A 19 -22.04 -27.68 -29.11
N SER A 20 -21.73 -28.69 -29.90
CA SER A 20 -21.27 -29.99 -29.40
C SER A 20 -19.88 -29.81 -28.82
N THR A 21 -19.78 -29.50 -27.52
CA THR A 21 -18.51 -29.55 -26.79
C THR A 21 -18.17 -31.02 -26.55
N THR A 22 -17.31 -31.59 -27.40
CA THR A 22 -16.62 -32.82 -27.07
C THR A 22 -15.67 -32.50 -25.89
N SER A 23 -16.13 -32.79 -24.69
CA SER A 23 -15.30 -32.79 -23.50
C SER A 23 -14.29 -33.93 -23.65
N VAL A 24 -13.05 -33.57 -24.04
CA VAL A 24 -11.93 -34.50 -23.92
C VAL A 24 -11.65 -34.62 -22.41
N SER A 25 -12.13 -35.69 -21.81
CA SER A 25 -11.78 -36.03 -20.43
C SER A 25 -10.28 -36.33 -20.37
N VAL A 26 -9.49 -35.35 -19.90
CA VAL A 26 -8.09 -35.58 -19.59
C VAL A 26 -8.05 -36.48 -18.38
N SER A 27 -7.84 -37.77 -18.61
CA SER A 27 -7.63 -38.74 -17.53
C SER A 27 -6.42 -38.33 -16.73
N ALA A 28 -6.55 -38.16 -15.39
CA ALA A 28 -5.45 -37.86 -14.52
C ALA A 28 -4.35 -38.92 -14.65
N ALA A 29 -3.08 -38.49 -14.70
CA ALA A 29 -1.95 -39.41 -14.81
C ALA A 29 -1.90 -40.36 -13.61
N ALA A 30 -1.97 -41.68 -13.91
CA ALA A 30 -1.78 -42.74 -12.95
C ALA A 30 -0.78 -43.76 -13.55
N LYS A 31 0.01 -44.43 -12.73
CA LYS A 31 0.98 -45.41 -13.21
C LYS A 31 0.29 -46.45 -14.08
N GLY A 32 0.74 -46.63 -15.31
CA GLY A 32 0.18 -47.57 -16.30
C GLY A 32 -1.02 -47.04 -17.09
N GLY A 33 -1.56 -45.88 -16.75
CA GLY A 33 -2.66 -45.24 -17.52
C GLY A 33 -2.18 -44.78 -18.92
N LYS A 34 -3.08 -44.82 -19.93
CA LYS A 34 -2.77 -44.40 -21.29
C LYS A 34 -2.41 -42.88 -21.34
N CYS A 35 -1.43 -42.52 -22.15
CA CYS A 35 -1.10 -41.14 -22.46
C CYS A 35 -1.00 -40.90 -23.97
N SER A 36 -1.16 -39.67 -24.39
CA SER A 36 -1.32 -39.36 -25.83
C SER A 36 0.00 -38.84 -26.48
N LYS A 37 0.93 -38.28 -25.72
CA LYS A 37 2.16 -37.68 -26.26
C LYS A 37 3.36 -38.16 -25.47
N VAL A 38 4.21 -38.94 -26.10
CA VAL A 38 5.49 -39.42 -25.50
C VAL A 38 6.36 -38.24 -25.09
N GLY A 39 6.95 -38.33 -23.89
CA GLY A 39 7.75 -37.25 -23.30
C GLY A 39 6.95 -36.21 -22.52
N GLN A 40 5.62 -36.20 -22.64
CA GLN A 40 4.78 -35.32 -21.83
C GLN A 40 4.93 -35.67 -20.34
N THR A 41 5.00 -34.65 -19.49
CA THR A 41 5.05 -34.82 -18.04
C THR A 41 3.78 -34.30 -17.38
N GLN A 42 3.34 -34.97 -16.32
CA GLN A 42 2.17 -34.56 -15.51
C GLN A 42 2.44 -34.85 -14.04
N ILE A 43 1.96 -33.96 -13.15
CA ILE A 43 2.04 -34.16 -11.69
C ILE A 43 0.64 -34.45 -11.17
N THR A 44 0.49 -35.55 -10.47
CA THR A 44 -0.77 -35.96 -9.84
C THR A 44 -0.48 -36.41 -8.41
N LYS A 45 -1.16 -35.84 -7.42
CA LYS A 45 -0.97 -36.15 -5.99
C LYS A 45 0.51 -36.10 -5.56
N ASN A 46 1.25 -35.05 -5.99
CA ASN A 46 2.68 -34.86 -5.72
C ASN A 46 3.63 -35.93 -6.31
N VAL A 47 3.15 -36.76 -7.23
CA VAL A 47 3.97 -37.73 -7.98
C VAL A 47 4.13 -37.22 -9.42
N SER A 48 5.35 -37.14 -9.90
CA SER A 48 5.68 -36.76 -11.27
C SER A 48 5.65 -37.99 -12.17
N TYR A 49 4.89 -37.91 -13.26
CA TYR A 49 4.77 -38.96 -14.26
C TYR A 49 5.34 -38.46 -15.61
N VAL A 50 5.90 -39.37 -16.38
CA VAL A 50 6.32 -39.13 -17.77
C VAL A 50 5.65 -40.15 -18.67
N CYS A 51 5.15 -39.69 -19.83
CA CYS A 51 4.58 -40.55 -20.82
C CYS A 51 5.69 -41.27 -21.60
N VAL A 52 5.73 -42.60 -21.52
CA VAL A 52 6.72 -43.43 -22.21
C VAL A 52 6.04 -44.37 -23.21
N LYS A 53 6.76 -44.73 -24.27
CA LYS A 53 6.32 -45.70 -25.28
C LYS A 53 6.98 -47.04 -25.02
N SER A 54 6.16 -48.13 -25.02
CA SER A 54 6.66 -49.49 -25.02
C SER A 54 5.86 -50.27 -26.08
N GLY A 55 6.54 -50.72 -27.10
CA GLY A 55 5.92 -51.27 -28.29
C GLY A 55 4.99 -50.25 -28.98
N SER A 56 3.75 -50.68 -29.27
CA SER A 56 2.74 -49.81 -29.89
C SER A 56 1.92 -48.95 -28.91
N LYS A 57 2.16 -49.08 -27.59
CA LYS A 57 1.36 -48.40 -26.55
C LYS A 57 2.15 -47.31 -25.82
N ALA A 58 1.52 -46.18 -25.54
CA ALA A 58 2.06 -45.12 -24.69
C ALA A 58 1.33 -45.10 -23.33
N PHE A 59 2.06 -45.00 -22.22
CA PHE A 59 1.49 -45.04 -20.87
C PHE A 59 2.27 -44.19 -19.91
N TRP A 60 1.62 -43.80 -18.81
CA TRP A 60 2.25 -43.00 -17.75
C TRP A 60 3.15 -43.87 -16.86
N GLN A 61 4.41 -43.47 -16.73
CA GLN A 61 5.37 -44.06 -15.81
C GLN A 61 5.78 -43.02 -14.77
N VAL A 62 5.98 -43.44 -13.54
CA VAL A 62 6.56 -42.56 -12.52
C VAL A 62 7.95 -42.12 -12.97
N LYS A 63 8.18 -40.83 -13.04
CA LYS A 63 9.52 -40.31 -13.39
C LYS A 63 10.47 -40.68 -12.27
N PRO A 64 11.53 -41.48 -12.54
CA PRO A 64 12.49 -41.83 -11.50
C PRO A 64 13.08 -40.58 -10.87
N LYS A 65 13.18 -40.49 -9.55
CA LYS A 65 14.10 -39.52 -8.94
C LYS A 65 15.48 -39.93 -9.46
N SER A 66 16.13 -39.03 -10.21
CA SER A 66 17.47 -39.33 -10.75
C SER A 66 18.37 -39.76 -9.63
N ALA A 67 18.79 -41.04 -9.64
CA ALA A 67 19.90 -41.49 -8.86
C ALA A 67 21.11 -40.66 -9.27
N LYS A 68 21.84 -40.09 -8.31
CA LYS A 68 23.06 -39.35 -8.55
C LYS A 68 24.04 -40.27 -9.33
N GLY A 69 23.98 -40.19 -10.66
CA GLY A 69 25.00 -40.70 -11.49
C GLY A 69 26.28 -39.92 -11.22
N LYS A 70 27.36 -40.62 -11.03
CA LYS A 70 28.71 -40.06 -10.95
C LYS A 70 29.05 -39.52 -12.33
N GLU A 71 28.58 -38.30 -12.62
CA GLU A 71 29.06 -37.51 -13.75
C GLU A 71 30.45 -36.98 -13.38
N THR A 72 31.42 -37.30 -14.22
CA THR A 72 32.72 -36.68 -14.19
C THR A 72 32.48 -35.17 -14.45
N SER A 73 32.51 -34.46 -13.35
CA SER A 73 32.19 -33.05 -13.28
C SER A 73 33.24 -32.26 -14.05
N ALA A 74 32.92 -31.81 -15.25
CA ALA A 74 33.43 -30.51 -15.68
C ALA A 74 32.84 -29.50 -14.71
N THR A 75 33.63 -29.09 -13.73
CA THR A 75 33.26 -28.08 -12.72
C THR A 75 33.06 -26.76 -13.45
N THR A 76 31.83 -26.54 -13.96
CA THR A 76 31.39 -25.18 -14.27
C THR A 76 31.19 -24.54 -12.90
N THR A 77 32.24 -23.91 -12.42
CA THR A 77 32.20 -23.05 -11.25
C THR A 77 31.24 -21.92 -11.62
N THR A 78 29.96 -22.08 -11.27
CA THR A 78 29.02 -20.96 -11.25
C THR A 78 29.58 -20.01 -10.21
N VAL A 79 30.38 -19.04 -10.67
CA VAL A 79 30.83 -17.93 -9.84
C VAL A 79 29.56 -17.25 -9.39
N VAL A 80 29.11 -17.52 -8.16
CA VAL A 80 28.09 -16.73 -7.51
C VAL A 80 28.69 -15.35 -7.37
N LYS A 81 28.33 -14.47 -8.30
CA LYS A 81 28.78 -13.08 -8.30
C LYS A 81 28.18 -12.44 -7.03
N THR A 82 29.00 -12.33 -5.99
CA THR A 82 28.59 -11.68 -4.76
C THR A 82 28.37 -10.20 -5.07
N GLN A 83 27.13 -9.74 -4.93
CA GLN A 83 26.80 -8.33 -5.12
C GLN A 83 27.53 -7.49 -4.08
N THR A 84 28.26 -6.46 -4.50
CA THR A 84 28.99 -5.55 -3.61
C THR A 84 28.11 -4.37 -3.24
N PHE A 85 27.95 -4.11 -1.96
CA PHE A 85 27.25 -2.91 -1.47
C PHE A 85 28.18 -1.70 -1.54
N PHE A 86 27.86 -0.75 -2.41
CA PHE A 86 28.64 0.48 -2.60
C PHE A 86 28.16 1.54 -1.60
N THR A 87 29.04 1.98 -0.72
CA THR A 87 28.86 3.20 0.06
C THR A 87 29.17 4.41 -0.82
N PRO A 88 28.49 5.56 -0.65
CA PRO A 88 28.77 6.77 -1.40
C PRO A 88 30.24 7.19 -1.26
N SER A 89 30.91 7.48 -2.37
CA SER A 89 32.28 7.98 -2.35
C SER A 89 32.40 9.45 -1.91
N ILE A 90 31.27 10.16 -1.91
CA ILE A 90 31.16 11.57 -1.48
C ILE A 90 30.45 11.58 -0.14
N ALA A 91 30.97 12.35 0.80
CA ALA A 91 30.33 12.49 2.11
C ALA A 91 28.93 13.12 2.00
N SER A 92 28.00 12.62 2.83
CA SER A 92 26.69 13.25 3.04
C SER A 92 26.85 14.65 3.66
N ASP A 93 25.92 15.55 3.35
CA ASP A 93 25.82 16.85 4.03
C ASP A 93 25.09 16.73 5.40
N GLY A 94 24.89 15.50 5.89
CA GLY A 94 24.10 15.19 7.07
C GLY A 94 22.60 15.36 6.81
N LEU A 95 21.74 15.01 7.79
CA LEU A 95 20.29 15.05 7.63
C LEU A 95 19.78 16.44 7.27
N GLY A 96 20.38 17.53 7.77
CA GLY A 96 20.09 18.92 7.39
C GLY A 96 20.27 19.21 5.90
N GLY A 97 21.07 18.42 5.19
CA GLY A 97 21.20 18.47 3.74
C GLY A 97 19.91 18.12 2.98
N CYS A 98 18.99 17.40 3.61
CA CYS A 98 17.67 17.08 3.08
C CYS A 98 16.57 18.05 3.52
N GLU A 99 16.80 18.93 4.49
CA GLU A 99 15.75 19.79 5.02
C GLU A 99 15.34 20.85 4.00
N ILE A 100 14.19 20.66 3.37
CA ILE A 100 13.52 21.67 2.54
C ILE A 100 12.53 22.47 3.38
N GLN A 101 12.39 23.76 3.08
CA GLN A 101 11.52 24.65 3.83
C GLN A 101 10.06 24.44 3.42
N GLU A 102 9.18 24.28 4.39
CA GLU A 102 7.73 24.25 4.15
C GLU A 102 7.24 25.62 3.65
N ARG A 103 6.62 25.63 2.47
CA ARG A 103 6.11 26.82 1.80
C ARG A 103 4.72 26.65 1.20
N SER A 104 3.99 25.61 1.57
CA SER A 104 2.63 25.43 1.08
C SER A 104 1.73 26.59 1.55
N LEU A 105 0.78 26.97 0.70
CA LEU A 105 -0.21 28.00 1.04
C LEU A 105 -1.08 27.59 2.24
N GLU A 106 -1.25 26.30 2.45
CA GLU A 106 -2.04 25.76 3.55
C GLU A 106 -1.42 26.02 4.92
N ARG A 107 -0.11 26.23 5.00
CA ARG A 107 0.55 26.56 6.26
C ARG A 107 0.00 27.85 6.89
N ALA A 108 -0.40 28.82 6.09
CA ALA A 108 -1.02 30.04 6.59
C ALA A 108 -2.42 29.80 7.13
N THR A 109 -3.18 28.90 6.50
CA THR A 109 -4.57 28.56 6.86
C THR A 109 -4.66 27.51 7.97
N TYR A 110 -3.77 26.52 7.91
CA TYR A 110 -3.71 25.41 8.85
C TYR A 110 -2.31 25.31 9.46
N PRO A 111 -1.95 26.16 10.43
CA PRO A 111 -0.59 26.18 11.01
C PRO A 111 -0.17 24.85 11.68
N LYS A 112 -1.16 24.00 12.02
CA LYS A 112 -0.97 22.64 12.52
C LYS A 112 -1.17 21.57 11.44
N GLY A 113 -1.30 21.95 10.18
CA GLY A 113 -1.55 21.05 9.07
C GLY A 113 -0.44 20.02 8.83
N PRO A 114 -0.72 18.99 8.00
CA PRO A 114 0.29 18.05 7.57
C PRO A 114 1.22 18.68 6.54
N TYR A 115 2.55 18.51 6.72
CA TYR A 115 3.57 19.11 5.87
C TYR A 115 4.60 18.09 5.39
N VAL A 116 5.25 18.38 4.28
CA VAL A 116 6.39 17.61 3.77
C VAL A 116 7.73 18.34 3.88
N GLY A 117 7.71 19.60 4.30
CA GLY A 117 8.89 20.43 4.54
C GLY A 117 9.21 20.63 6.01
N PHE A 118 10.22 21.46 6.25
CA PHE A 118 10.73 21.80 7.60
C PHE A 118 10.43 23.25 7.98
N PRO A 119 10.30 23.60 9.27
CA PRO A 119 10.38 22.67 10.40
C PRO A 119 9.23 21.67 10.35
N ARG A 120 9.50 20.46 10.83
CA ARG A 120 8.46 19.43 10.96
C ARG A 120 7.32 19.96 11.81
N ARG A 121 6.12 19.48 11.52
CA ARG A 121 4.96 19.75 12.36
C ARG A 121 5.27 19.27 13.79
N PRO A 122 5.01 20.07 14.82
CA PRO A 122 5.01 19.58 16.18
C PRO A 122 3.97 18.46 16.28
N ILE A 123 4.37 17.28 16.67
CA ILE A 123 3.46 16.18 16.98
C ILE A 123 2.86 16.50 18.33
N ASN A 124 1.68 17.08 18.33
CA ASN A 124 1.11 17.61 19.57
C ASN A 124 0.40 16.53 20.39
N SER A 125 -0.19 15.54 19.75
CA SER A 125 -1.05 14.57 20.44
C SER A 125 -0.80 13.12 20.04
N PHE A 126 -0.46 12.80 18.80
CA PHE A 126 -0.26 11.42 18.39
C PHE A 126 1.22 11.11 18.16
N ARG A 127 1.73 10.16 18.94
CA ARG A 127 3.16 9.80 18.94
C ARG A 127 3.49 9.00 17.69
N ASN A 128 4.69 9.24 17.12
CA ASN A 128 5.25 8.50 15.99
C ASN A 128 6.26 7.42 16.42
N SER A 129 6.36 7.15 17.71
CA SER A 129 7.28 6.17 18.29
C SER A 129 6.78 5.61 19.63
N GLY A 130 7.38 4.51 20.07
CA GLY A 130 7.04 3.83 21.32
C GLY A 130 5.85 2.87 21.16
N VAL A 131 5.25 2.53 22.28
CA VAL A 131 4.06 1.66 22.32
C VAL A 131 2.81 2.52 22.18
N LEU A 132 2.00 2.23 21.17
CA LEU A 132 0.69 2.85 20.95
C LEU A 132 -0.40 1.85 21.29
N ASN A 133 -1.29 2.24 22.18
CA ASN A 133 -2.41 1.41 22.61
C ASN A 133 -3.66 1.77 21.81
N TYR A 134 -4.08 0.87 20.95
CA TYR A 134 -5.31 1.01 20.16
C TYR A 134 -6.41 0.17 20.76
N ALA A 135 -7.62 0.71 20.79
CA ALA A 135 -8.83 -0.06 21.02
C ALA A 135 -9.51 -0.40 19.70
N LEU A 136 -9.94 -1.64 19.52
CA LEU A 136 -10.80 -2.07 18.44
C LEU A 136 -12.17 -2.36 19.00
N ILE A 137 -13.16 -1.56 18.63
CA ILE A 137 -14.53 -1.62 19.14
C ILE A 137 -15.49 -1.94 17.99
N PRO A 138 -15.92 -3.20 17.85
CA PRO A 138 -16.97 -3.57 16.91
C PRO A 138 -18.31 -3.00 17.40
N VAL A 139 -19.00 -2.26 16.53
CA VAL A 139 -20.32 -1.70 16.85
C VAL A 139 -21.36 -2.13 15.82
N ASP A 140 -22.58 -2.40 16.26
CA ASP A 140 -23.69 -2.82 15.42
C ASP A 140 -25.04 -2.21 15.85
N TRP A 141 -26.11 -2.54 15.12
CA TRP A 141 -27.47 -2.09 15.41
C TRP A 141 -28.45 -3.27 15.42
N SER A 142 -29.61 -3.05 15.99
CA SER A 142 -30.67 -4.08 16.03
C SER A 142 -31.17 -4.49 14.64
N ASP A 143 -31.22 -3.55 13.70
CA ASP A 143 -31.60 -3.74 12.29
C ASP A 143 -30.43 -4.13 11.39
N LEU A 144 -29.20 -4.01 11.86
CA LEU A 144 -27.98 -4.39 11.17
C LEU A 144 -26.99 -5.05 12.15
N PRO A 145 -27.28 -6.27 12.60
CA PRO A 145 -26.44 -6.97 13.56
C PRO A 145 -25.13 -7.43 12.94
N GLY A 146 -24.04 -7.28 13.67
CA GLY A 146 -22.76 -7.88 13.31
C GLY A 146 -22.77 -9.40 13.50
N ASN A 147 -21.86 -10.08 12.84
CA ASN A 147 -21.71 -11.54 12.92
C ASN A 147 -20.31 -11.96 13.35
N GLU A 148 -20.18 -13.21 13.76
CA GLU A 148 -18.92 -13.79 14.26
C GLU A 148 -17.81 -13.78 13.21
N LYS A 149 -18.13 -14.12 11.95
CA LYS A 149 -17.14 -14.10 10.86
C LYS A 149 -16.52 -12.72 10.69
N ARG A 150 -17.35 -11.68 10.73
CA ARG A 150 -16.93 -10.28 10.59
C ARG A 150 -16.09 -9.84 11.79
N LEU A 151 -16.44 -10.31 12.99
CA LEU A 151 -15.66 -10.06 14.20
C LEU A 151 -14.26 -10.68 14.10
N GLN A 152 -14.15 -11.93 13.68
CA GLN A 152 -12.87 -12.60 13.47
C GLN A 152 -12.03 -11.90 12.38
N GLU A 153 -12.65 -11.40 11.32
CA GLU A 153 -11.95 -10.61 10.30
C GLU A 153 -11.37 -9.32 10.88
N SER A 154 -12.07 -8.64 11.79
CA SER A 154 -11.54 -7.43 12.45
C SER A 154 -10.26 -7.70 13.23
N VAL A 155 -10.18 -8.83 13.94
CA VAL A 155 -8.98 -9.25 14.68
C VAL A 155 -7.81 -9.52 13.71
N LYS A 156 -8.08 -10.18 12.61
CA LYS A 156 -7.07 -10.43 11.56
C LYS A 156 -6.55 -9.12 10.96
N GLN A 157 -7.43 -8.16 10.69
CA GLN A 157 -7.04 -6.84 10.20
C GLN A 157 -6.20 -6.07 11.23
N ALA A 158 -6.48 -6.23 12.52
CA ALA A 158 -5.70 -5.65 13.60
C ALA A 158 -4.26 -6.21 13.65
N GLU A 159 -4.09 -7.50 13.42
CA GLU A 159 -2.75 -8.10 13.34
C GLU A 159 -1.96 -7.64 12.10
N LEU A 160 -2.63 -7.48 10.95
CA LEU A 160 -2.01 -6.91 9.75
C LEU A 160 -1.58 -5.45 9.98
N PHE A 161 -2.43 -4.65 10.62
CA PHE A 161 -2.10 -3.28 11.01
C PHE A 161 -0.83 -3.23 11.89
N LYS A 162 -0.80 -4.04 12.94
CA LYS A 162 0.34 -4.14 13.87
C LYS A 162 1.62 -4.53 13.14
N SER A 163 1.55 -5.57 12.31
CA SER A 163 2.70 -6.05 11.53
C SER A 163 3.21 -4.98 10.55
N TRP A 164 2.31 -4.26 9.89
CA TRP A 164 2.68 -3.18 8.98
C TRP A 164 3.38 -2.04 9.73
N MET A 165 2.82 -1.59 10.86
CA MET A 165 3.39 -0.50 11.67
C MET A 165 4.78 -0.85 12.18
N ASP A 166 4.96 -2.07 12.69
CA ASP A 166 6.26 -2.56 13.16
C ASP A 166 7.30 -2.58 12.03
N THR A 167 6.95 -3.13 10.87
CA THR A 167 7.82 -3.20 9.70
C THR A 167 8.13 -1.81 9.13
N ALA A 168 7.12 -0.97 8.94
CA ALA A 168 7.29 0.34 8.32
C ALA A 168 8.11 1.29 9.19
N SER A 169 7.93 1.23 10.51
CA SER A 169 8.65 2.05 11.47
C SER A 169 9.99 1.45 11.91
N GLN A 170 10.36 0.28 11.40
CA GLN A 170 11.53 -0.48 11.82
C GLN A 170 11.55 -0.74 13.34
N GLY A 171 10.39 -1.10 13.88
CA GLY A 171 10.21 -1.41 15.31
C GLY A 171 10.12 -0.19 16.23
N ARG A 172 10.15 1.03 15.69
CA ARG A 172 10.00 2.25 16.50
C ARG A 172 8.58 2.43 17.02
N VAL A 173 7.59 2.01 16.26
CA VAL A 173 6.18 1.97 16.65
C VAL A 173 5.78 0.53 16.91
N ARG A 174 5.27 0.27 18.10
CA ARG A 174 4.71 -1.04 18.47
C ARG A 174 3.26 -0.86 18.84
N ILE A 175 2.40 -1.62 18.22
CA ILE A 175 0.96 -1.56 18.48
C ILE A 175 0.56 -2.58 19.53
N ASN A 176 -0.14 -2.11 20.54
CA ASN A 176 -0.79 -2.93 21.54
C ASN A 176 -2.31 -2.77 21.38
N TRP A 177 -3.01 -3.86 21.09
CA TRP A 177 -4.45 -3.86 20.89
C TRP A 177 -5.21 -4.22 22.17
N LYS A 178 -6.22 -3.43 22.49
CA LYS A 178 -7.34 -3.79 23.36
C LYS A 178 -8.55 -4.04 22.48
N ILE A 179 -8.92 -5.30 22.28
CA ILE A 179 -10.03 -5.67 21.38
C ILE A 179 -11.26 -5.99 22.21
N HIS A 180 -12.38 -5.31 21.93
CA HIS A 180 -13.66 -5.66 22.53
C HIS A 180 -14.12 -7.03 21.98
N PRO A 181 -14.47 -8.01 22.83
CA PRO A 181 -14.67 -9.40 22.42
C PRO A 181 -15.99 -9.65 21.67
N SER A 182 -16.91 -8.69 21.68
CA SER A 182 -18.24 -8.82 21.09
C SER A 182 -18.69 -7.51 20.43
N TRP A 183 -19.82 -7.55 19.75
CA TRP A 183 -20.43 -6.36 19.16
C TRP A 183 -21.07 -5.50 20.26
N VAL A 184 -20.70 -4.22 20.27
CA VAL A 184 -21.34 -3.19 21.11
C VAL A 184 -22.59 -2.70 20.41
N ARG A 185 -23.75 -2.86 21.04
CA ARG A 185 -25.03 -2.48 20.47
C ARG A 185 -25.27 -0.98 20.57
N MET A 186 -25.32 -0.31 19.39
CA MET A 186 -25.72 1.09 19.28
C MET A 186 -27.23 1.26 19.50
N SER A 187 -27.63 2.41 20.07
CA SER A 187 -29.03 2.78 20.18
C SER A 187 -29.63 3.17 18.83
N GLY A 188 -30.94 2.96 18.67
CA GLY A 188 -31.67 3.29 17.44
C GLY A 188 -31.45 2.31 16.31
N VAL A 189 -31.63 2.77 15.09
CA VAL A 189 -31.47 2.00 13.84
C VAL A 189 -30.31 2.53 13.02
N SER A 190 -29.70 1.66 12.22
CA SER A 190 -28.50 2.00 11.42
C SER A 190 -28.73 3.20 10.48
N SER A 191 -29.93 3.28 9.88
CA SER A 191 -30.28 4.36 8.95
C SER A 191 -30.33 5.75 9.57
N SER A 192 -30.47 5.86 10.91
CA SER A 192 -30.41 7.16 11.59
C SER A 192 -29.02 7.79 11.58
N TRP A 193 -27.98 6.99 11.27
CA TRP A 193 -26.59 7.41 11.20
C TRP A 193 -26.07 7.57 9.77
N TYR A 194 -26.96 7.43 8.79
CA TYR A 194 -26.57 7.55 7.38
C TYR A 194 -25.99 8.92 7.08
N THR A 195 -24.76 8.91 6.56
CA THR A 195 -24.02 10.11 6.23
C THR A 195 -23.49 10.00 4.81
N PRO A 196 -24.13 10.64 3.81
CA PRO A 196 -23.76 10.47 2.41
C PRO A 196 -22.36 11.01 2.06
N ARG A 197 -21.81 11.95 2.85
CA ARG A 197 -20.46 12.54 2.62
C ARG A 197 -20.01 13.50 3.74
N ALA A 198 -20.41 13.38 4.97
CA ALA A 198 -20.21 14.51 5.88
C ALA A 198 -19.21 14.22 7.01
N PHE A 199 -18.14 14.97 7.01
CA PHE A 199 -17.20 15.10 8.11
C PHE A 199 -17.86 15.45 9.46
N PRO A 200 -18.89 16.33 9.59
CA PRO A 200 -19.45 16.70 10.89
C PRO A 200 -20.28 15.61 11.59
N ALA A 201 -20.99 14.78 10.82
CA ALA A 201 -21.86 13.74 11.38
C ALA A 201 -21.11 12.61 12.09
N ASN A 202 -19.82 12.48 11.81
CA ASN A 202 -18.99 11.45 12.43
C ASN A 202 -18.73 11.69 13.91
N VAL A 203 -18.78 12.93 14.36
CA VAL A 203 -18.59 13.30 15.77
C VAL A 203 -19.78 12.83 16.61
N GLU A 204 -21.00 12.95 16.12
CA GLU A 204 -22.20 12.46 16.81
C GLU A 204 -22.19 10.95 16.91
N PHE A 205 -21.86 10.26 15.80
CA PHE A 205 -21.68 8.82 15.82
C PHE A 205 -20.58 8.42 16.80
N ALA A 206 -19.42 9.06 16.77
CA ALA A 206 -18.32 8.73 17.65
C ALA A 206 -18.70 8.92 19.12
N ASN A 207 -19.36 10.02 19.48
CA ASN A 207 -19.86 10.24 20.84
C ASN A 207 -20.80 9.13 21.28
N ALA A 208 -21.74 8.72 20.43
CA ALA A 208 -22.69 7.66 20.75
C ALA A 208 -22.00 6.29 20.87
N ALA A 209 -21.02 6.01 20.00
CA ALA A 209 -20.26 4.77 20.02
C ALA A 209 -19.35 4.69 21.26
N PHE A 210 -18.67 5.78 21.63
CA PHE A 210 -17.93 5.86 22.88
C PHE A 210 -18.84 5.65 24.08
N ALA A 211 -19.98 6.35 24.16
CA ALA A 211 -20.91 6.21 25.28
C ALA A 211 -21.54 4.80 25.36
N ALA A 212 -21.71 4.11 24.22
CA ALA A 212 -22.17 2.73 24.23
C ALA A 212 -21.09 1.78 24.74
N ALA A 213 -19.85 1.93 24.26
CA ALA A 213 -18.72 1.08 24.63
C ALA A 213 -18.23 1.31 26.07
N ASP A 214 -18.30 2.53 26.59
CA ASP A 214 -17.81 2.94 27.91
C ASP A 214 -18.49 2.21 29.08
N ARG A 215 -19.63 1.56 28.80
CA ARG A 215 -20.37 0.77 29.81
C ARG A 215 -19.72 -0.56 30.14
N GLU A 216 -18.93 -1.11 29.21
CA GLU A 216 -18.39 -2.46 29.28
C GLU A 216 -16.93 -2.57 28.84
N PHE A 217 -16.31 -1.47 28.43
CA PHE A 217 -14.92 -1.42 27.95
C PHE A 217 -14.11 -0.36 28.70
N ASN A 218 -12.98 -0.76 29.25
CA ASN A 218 -12.06 0.13 29.95
C ASN A 218 -11.10 0.81 28.97
N PHE A 219 -11.24 2.12 28.81
CA PHE A 219 -10.42 2.94 27.92
C PHE A 219 -9.10 3.43 28.56
N SER A 220 -8.76 3.02 29.78
CA SER A 220 -7.50 3.46 30.40
C SER A 220 -6.30 3.18 29.49
N SER A 221 -5.43 4.18 29.34
CA SER A 221 -4.22 4.11 28.50
C SER A 221 -4.47 3.87 27.00
N VAL A 222 -5.67 4.06 26.48
CA VAL A 222 -5.95 4.00 25.04
C VAL A 222 -5.53 5.29 24.37
N ASP A 223 -4.70 5.21 23.33
CA ASP A 223 -4.25 6.35 22.52
C ASP A 223 -5.24 6.66 21.39
N ALA A 224 -5.82 5.63 20.77
CA ALA A 224 -6.75 5.78 19.67
C ALA A 224 -7.76 4.63 19.60
N VAL A 225 -8.92 4.89 18.98
CA VAL A 225 -10.01 3.91 18.83
C VAL A 225 -10.32 3.68 17.36
N ILE A 226 -10.47 2.42 16.98
CA ILE A 226 -10.99 1.99 15.68
C ILE A 226 -12.40 1.41 15.92
N PHE A 227 -13.41 2.06 15.36
CA PHE A 227 -14.75 1.52 15.29
C PHE A 227 -14.90 0.65 14.05
N TYR A 228 -15.33 -0.61 14.26
CA TYR A 228 -15.50 -1.59 13.19
C TYR A 228 -16.98 -1.92 13.01
N LEU A 229 -17.44 -1.89 11.75
CA LEU A 229 -18.85 -1.95 11.42
C LEU A 229 -19.22 -3.29 10.75
N PRO A 230 -20.51 -3.69 10.77
CA PRO A 230 -21.00 -4.84 10.03
C PRO A 230 -20.69 -4.72 8.53
N GLU A 231 -20.61 -5.86 7.86
CA GLU A 231 -20.43 -5.92 6.41
C GLU A 231 -21.64 -5.33 5.68
N SER A 232 -21.39 -4.73 4.51
CA SER A 232 -22.41 -4.17 3.62
C SER A 232 -23.29 -3.08 4.28
N GLN A 233 -22.78 -2.45 5.33
CA GLN A 233 -23.47 -1.31 5.92
C GLN A 233 -23.43 -0.11 4.94
N ASN A 234 -24.45 0.71 4.98
CA ASN A 234 -24.56 1.95 4.22
C ASN A 234 -24.59 3.21 5.10
N VAL A 235 -24.19 3.08 6.35
CA VAL A 235 -24.05 4.19 7.30
C VAL A 235 -22.89 5.09 6.90
N PHE A 236 -21.75 4.48 6.59
CA PHE A 236 -20.57 5.17 6.10
C PHE A 236 -20.11 4.51 4.80
N LEU A 237 -20.19 5.21 3.67
CA LEU A 237 -19.72 4.70 2.38
C LEU A 237 -18.20 4.80 2.26
N GLU A 238 -17.64 5.94 2.62
CA GLU A 238 -16.20 6.17 2.69
C GLU A 238 -15.72 5.99 4.13
N GLY A 239 -14.44 6.11 4.38
CA GLY A 239 -13.94 6.12 5.74
C GLY A 239 -14.15 7.49 6.38
N SER A 240 -14.01 7.52 7.68
CA SER A 240 -14.02 8.74 8.48
C SER A 240 -13.05 8.65 9.62
N GLN A 241 -12.46 9.77 9.96
CA GLN A 241 -11.57 9.87 11.10
C GLN A 241 -11.76 11.20 11.82
N GLY A 242 -11.40 11.23 13.06
CA GLY A 242 -11.29 12.45 13.85
C GLY A 242 -10.05 12.39 14.73
N SER A 243 -9.40 13.51 14.84
CA SER A 243 -8.29 13.70 15.78
C SER A 243 -8.26 15.14 16.20
N VAL A 244 -7.83 15.40 17.43
CA VAL A 244 -7.55 16.77 17.91
C VAL A 244 -6.56 17.47 16.98
N ASP A 245 -5.64 16.73 16.37
CA ASP A 245 -4.63 17.28 15.45
C ASP A 245 -5.12 17.57 14.04
N SER A 246 -6.21 16.96 13.61
CA SER A 246 -6.81 17.22 12.29
C SER A 246 -7.71 18.47 12.27
N GLY A 247 -7.62 19.33 13.30
CA GLY A 247 -8.42 20.55 13.42
C GLY A 247 -9.80 20.32 14.04
N LEU A 248 -10.17 19.08 14.35
CA LEU A 248 -11.29 18.77 15.22
C LEU A 248 -10.80 18.85 16.67
N GLU A 249 -10.84 20.02 17.27
CA GLU A 249 -10.44 20.27 18.68
C GLU A 249 -11.36 19.56 19.69
N ARG A 250 -11.75 18.32 19.42
CA ARG A 250 -12.68 17.58 20.26
C ARG A 250 -12.06 16.27 20.70
N SER A 251 -11.96 16.13 22.02
CA SER A 251 -11.73 14.85 22.66
C SER A 251 -13.06 14.19 23.00
N PHE A 252 -13.09 12.87 23.00
CA PHE A 252 -14.23 12.06 23.38
C PHE A 252 -14.05 11.62 24.82
N GLN A 253 -15.05 11.92 25.64
CA GLN A 253 -14.96 11.65 27.07
C GLN A 253 -15.41 10.22 27.37
N THR A 254 -14.59 9.51 28.15
CA THR A 254 -14.89 8.20 28.72
C THR A 254 -14.74 8.25 30.23
N ALA A 255 -15.14 7.20 30.93
CA ALA A 255 -15.00 7.11 32.38
C ALA A 255 -13.54 7.23 32.84
N GLU A 256 -12.57 6.78 32.01
CA GLU A 256 -11.15 6.78 32.35
C GLU A 256 -10.40 8.02 31.82
N GLY A 257 -11.02 8.85 31.01
CA GLY A 257 -10.39 10.05 30.47
C GLY A 257 -10.78 10.35 29.03
N ASN A 258 -10.02 11.24 28.41
CA ASN A 258 -10.31 11.72 27.07
C ASN A 258 -9.56 10.92 26.01
N ILE A 259 -10.25 10.50 24.94
CA ILE A 259 -9.70 9.91 23.74
C ILE A 259 -9.67 10.99 22.64
N SER A 260 -8.50 11.23 22.06
CA SER A 260 -8.31 12.29 21.08
C SER A 260 -8.41 11.83 19.61
N SER A 261 -8.33 10.53 19.36
CA SER A 261 -8.23 10.01 17.99
C SER A 261 -9.11 8.79 17.78
N PHE A 262 -9.88 8.80 16.70
CA PHE A 262 -10.68 7.63 16.30
C PHE A 262 -10.74 7.51 14.78
N ALA A 263 -10.99 6.30 14.28
CA ALA A 263 -11.31 6.04 12.89
C ALA A 263 -12.49 5.10 12.74
N ILE A 264 -13.25 5.32 11.68
CA ILE A 264 -14.33 4.47 11.20
C ILE A 264 -14.04 4.21 9.72
N ILE A 265 -14.07 2.95 9.31
CA ILE A 265 -13.88 2.60 7.90
C ILE A 265 -15.20 2.20 7.29
N GLY A 266 -15.55 2.84 6.18
CA GLY A 266 -16.82 2.63 5.49
C GLY A 266 -16.88 1.36 4.63
N SER A 267 -18.06 1.08 4.08
CA SER A 267 -18.35 -0.09 3.24
C SER A 267 -17.57 -0.10 1.91
N TYR A 268 -16.96 1.01 1.54
CA TYR A 268 -15.99 1.05 0.43
C TYR A 268 -14.91 -0.01 0.56
N PHE A 269 -14.49 -0.36 1.78
CA PHE A 269 -13.48 -1.37 2.05
C PHE A 269 -14.04 -2.80 2.10
N ASP A 270 -15.34 -3.02 1.95
CA ASP A 270 -15.95 -4.35 1.78
C ASP A 270 -15.73 -4.93 0.37
N GLN A 271 -15.22 -4.12 -0.56
CA GLN A 271 -14.96 -4.53 -1.93
C GLN A 271 -13.74 -5.48 -2.01
N PRO A 272 -13.71 -6.38 -3.01
CA PRO A 272 -12.56 -7.24 -3.25
C PRO A 272 -11.25 -6.44 -3.36
N PHE A 273 -10.16 -7.01 -2.87
CA PHE A 273 -8.79 -6.43 -2.87
C PHE A 273 -8.58 -5.23 -1.96
N LYS A 274 -9.59 -4.76 -1.24
CA LYS A 274 -9.46 -3.74 -0.22
C LYS A 274 -9.25 -4.38 1.16
N ASN A 275 -8.52 -3.69 2.01
CA ASN A 275 -8.23 -4.16 3.35
C ASN A 275 -8.48 -3.05 4.37
N TYR A 276 -9.18 -3.36 5.43
CA TYR A 276 -9.50 -2.40 6.49
C TYR A 276 -8.24 -1.87 7.17
N TYR A 277 -7.23 -2.72 7.40
CA TYR A 277 -5.99 -2.30 8.04
C TYR A 277 -5.31 -1.16 7.29
N SER A 278 -5.38 -1.11 5.96
CA SER A 278 -4.74 -0.04 5.17
C SER A 278 -5.41 1.32 5.37
N GLY A 279 -6.73 1.34 5.53
CA GLY A 279 -7.46 2.56 5.92
C GLY A 279 -7.11 3.01 7.33
N TRP A 280 -6.98 2.07 8.27
CA TRP A 280 -6.58 2.39 9.65
C TRP A 280 -5.16 2.96 9.70
N ILE A 281 -4.22 2.41 8.90
CA ILE A 281 -2.87 2.94 8.76
C ILE A 281 -2.91 4.35 8.21
N HIS A 282 -3.64 4.56 7.12
CA HIS A 282 -3.77 5.86 6.47
C HIS A 282 -4.19 6.94 7.48
N TYR A 283 -5.25 6.69 8.26
CA TYR A 283 -5.70 7.63 9.28
C TYR A 283 -4.71 7.81 10.43
N SER A 284 -4.06 6.74 10.86
CA SER A 284 -3.04 6.83 11.91
C SER A 284 -1.85 7.70 11.47
N LEU A 285 -1.45 7.60 10.21
CA LEU A 285 -0.40 8.44 9.64
C LEU A 285 -0.82 9.91 9.52
N ILE A 286 -2.11 10.20 9.23
CA ILE A 286 -2.64 11.57 9.31
C ILE A 286 -2.49 12.11 10.74
N TRP A 287 -2.85 11.31 11.76
CA TRP A 287 -2.70 11.72 13.15
C TRP A 287 -1.24 11.96 13.53
N MET A 288 -0.31 11.23 12.92
CA MET A 288 1.13 11.45 13.06
C MET A 288 1.65 12.64 12.24
N GLY A 289 0.78 13.36 11.51
CA GLY A 289 1.12 14.57 10.78
C GLY A 289 1.50 14.36 9.31
N MET A 290 1.27 13.17 8.75
CA MET A 290 1.55 12.93 7.33
C MET A 290 0.44 13.45 6.43
N PRO A 291 0.76 14.05 5.26
CA PRO A 291 -0.23 14.56 4.33
C PRO A 291 -0.90 13.44 3.56
N GLU A 292 -2.16 13.63 3.23
CA GLU A 292 -2.82 12.88 2.16
C GLU A 292 -2.31 13.37 0.80
N MET A 293 -1.89 12.43 -0.02
CA MET A 293 -1.22 12.73 -1.30
C MET A 293 -2.07 12.37 -2.52
N PHE A 294 -3.35 12.06 -2.35
CA PHE A 294 -4.26 11.89 -3.46
C PHE A 294 -4.69 13.25 -4.05
N ASP A 295 -5.07 13.28 -5.33
CA ASP A 295 -5.60 14.48 -5.97
C ASP A 295 -7.12 14.61 -5.69
N ALA A 296 -7.47 15.44 -4.70
CA ALA A 296 -8.87 15.69 -4.35
C ALA A 296 -9.66 16.39 -5.46
N LYS A 297 -9.01 17.12 -6.36
CA LYS A 297 -9.70 17.79 -7.48
C LYS A 297 -10.08 16.79 -8.56
N ALA A 298 -9.18 15.87 -8.90
CA ALA A 298 -9.47 14.76 -9.81
C ALA A 298 -10.62 13.89 -9.28
N ASN A 299 -10.60 13.56 -7.98
CA ASN A 299 -11.63 12.74 -7.34
C ASN A 299 -13.00 13.43 -7.25
N ARG A 300 -13.06 14.75 -7.05
CA ARG A 300 -14.33 15.51 -6.95
C ARG A 300 -14.97 15.81 -8.29
N GLY A 301 -14.22 15.84 -9.39
CA GLY A 301 -14.67 16.21 -10.72
C GLY A 301 -15.32 15.11 -11.54
N GLY A 302 -15.47 13.89 -11.02
CA GLY A 302 -16.01 12.75 -11.77
C GLY A 302 -15.16 12.33 -12.97
N ALA A 303 -13.90 12.78 -13.02
CA ALA A 303 -12.89 12.34 -13.98
C ALA A 303 -11.92 11.37 -13.27
N PRO A 304 -12.33 10.12 -13.07
CA PRO A 304 -11.54 9.13 -12.31
C PRO A 304 -10.24 8.72 -12.99
N ASP A 305 -9.95 9.26 -14.16
CA ASP A 305 -9.05 8.64 -15.13
C ASP A 305 -7.92 9.55 -15.64
N ARG A 306 -7.63 10.64 -14.97
CA ARG A 306 -6.41 11.36 -15.30
C ARG A 306 -5.20 10.60 -14.76
N ALA A 307 -4.65 9.75 -15.62
CA ALA A 307 -3.25 9.42 -15.50
C ALA A 307 -2.48 10.75 -15.58
N ILE A 308 -1.93 11.20 -14.47
CA ILE A 308 -1.01 12.32 -14.47
C ILE A 308 0.32 11.74 -14.95
N PRO A 309 0.79 12.05 -16.16
CA PRO A 309 2.11 11.59 -16.62
C PRO A 309 3.18 12.06 -15.64
N GLY A 310 3.98 11.15 -15.12
CA GLY A 310 4.89 11.44 -14.02
C GLY A 310 4.20 11.67 -12.68
N GLY A 311 3.01 11.15 -12.51
CA GLY A 311 1.98 11.40 -11.54
C GLY A 311 2.36 11.35 -10.08
N ASN A 312 1.33 11.49 -9.27
CA ASN A 312 1.44 11.37 -7.82
C ASN A 312 1.88 9.95 -7.40
N MET A 313 2.15 9.77 -6.13
CA MET A 313 2.55 8.48 -5.56
C MET A 313 1.42 7.43 -5.53
N GLN A 314 0.30 7.64 -6.23
CA GLN A 314 -0.77 6.64 -6.34
C GLN A 314 -0.20 5.31 -6.78
N GLY A 315 -0.53 4.27 -6.03
CA GLY A 315 -0.01 2.93 -6.26
C GLY A 315 1.39 2.65 -5.70
N TYR A 316 2.08 3.64 -5.16
CA TYR A 316 3.42 3.50 -4.56
C TYR A 316 3.49 3.92 -3.09
N ASP A 317 2.48 4.62 -2.59
CA ASP A 317 2.44 5.08 -1.21
C ASP A 317 1.03 5.00 -0.64
N ILE A 318 0.92 4.48 0.58
CA ILE A 318 -0.36 4.29 1.27
C ILE A 318 -1.08 5.63 1.55
N MET A 319 -0.34 6.75 1.65
CA MET A 319 -0.92 8.09 1.83
C MET A 319 -1.46 8.68 0.52
N ALA A 320 -1.06 8.13 -0.63
CA ALA A 320 -1.62 8.49 -1.93
C ALA A 320 -2.79 7.58 -2.34
N SER A 321 -2.75 6.31 -1.95
CA SER A 321 -3.86 5.37 -2.14
C SER A 321 -3.74 4.21 -1.16
N GLN A 322 -4.64 4.13 -0.20
CA GLN A 322 -4.69 3.04 0.77
C GLN A 322 -5.11 1.70 0.17
N ASP A 323 -5.62 1.68 -1.04
CA ASP A 323 -5.99 0.48 -1.81
C ASP A 323 -5.11 0.27 -3.05
N GLY A 324 -4.00 0.98 -3.12
CA GLY A 324 -2.99 0.85 -4.17
C GLY A 324 -2.30 -0.51 -4.23
N PRO A 325 -1.66 -0.85 -5.38
CA PRO A 325 -0.91 -2.09 -5.52
C PRO A 325 0.26 -2.19 -4.55
N HIS A 326 0.95 -1.08 -4.27
CA HIS A 326 1.96 -0.99 -3.21
C HIS A 326 1.41 -0.21 -2.01
N ARG A 327 1.36 -0.87 -0.87
CA ARG A 327 0.86 -0.29 0.38
C ARG A 327 1.99 0.04 1.36
N GLN A 328 3.14 0.39 0.84
CA GLN A 328 4.26 0.85 1.64
C GLN A 328 4.23 2.36 1.81
N LEU A 329 4.90 2.86 2.82
CA LEU A 329 5.15 4.28 3.03
C LEU A 329 6.45 4.66 2.32
N SER A 330 6.49 5.83 1.65
CA SER A 330 7.70 6.34 1.00
C SER A 330 8.83 6.61 1.99
N GLY A 331 10.05 6.54 1.51
CA GLY A 331 11.24 6.86 2.29
C GLY A 331 11.21 8.28 2.84
N TRP A 332 10.69 9.23 2.06
CA TRP A 332 10.55 10.61 2.52
C TRP A 332 9.62 10.75 3.72
N LEU A 333 8.45 10.12 3.69
CA LEU A 333 7.51 10.18 4.81
C LEU A 333 8.04 9.41 6.03
N ARG A 334 8.76 8.31 5.85
CA ARG A 334 9.48 7.63 6.95
C ARG A 334 10.57 8.52 7.55
N PHE A 335 11.29 9.28 6.71
CA PHE A 335 12.27 10.26 7.18
C PHE A 335 11.62 11.38 8.01
N LEU A 336 10.47 11.89 7.58
CA LEU A 336 9.71 12.89 8.35
C LEU A 336 9.19 12.34 9.67
N LEU A 337 8.90 11.04 9.76
CA LEU A 337 8.46 10.36 10.98
C LEU A 337 9.61 9.94 11.91
N ASP A 338 10.85 10.26 11.59
CA ASP A 338 12.04 9.77 12.32
C ASP A 338 12.13 8.23 12.36
N TRP A 339 11.59 7.54 11.33
CA TRP A 339 11.61 6.09 11.26
C TRP A 339 12.89 5.52 10.65
N PHE A 340 13.80 6.37 10.19
CA PHE A 340 15.13 5.98 9.74
C PHE A 340 16.20 6.38 10.74
N GLU A 341 17.25 5.53 10.87
CA GLU A 341 18.50 5.95 11.51
C GLU A 341 19.25 6.94 10.59
N PRO A 342 20.09 7.82 11.14
CA PRO A 342 20.85 8.77 10.34
C PRO A 342 21.64 8.13 9.18
N ASP A 343 22.23 6.95 9.41
CA ASP A 343 23.03 6.22 8.41
C ASP A 343 22.19 5.57 7.30
N GLN A 344 20.87 5.52 7.47
CA GLN A 344 19.96 5.00 6.46
C GLN A 344 19.54 6.05 5.44
N VAL A 345 19.92 7.31 5.64
CA VAL A 345 19.58 8.43 4.76
C VAL A 345 20.84 9.14 4.30
N TYR A 346 21.00 9.22 2.99
CA TYR A 346 22.09 10.02 2.39
C TYR A 346 21.50 11.33 1.86
N CYS A 347 21.92 12.44 2.40
CA CYS A 347 21.48 13.78 2.01
C CYS A 347 22.60 14.56 1.33
N LYS A 348 22.31 15.20 0.20
CA LYS A 348 23.26 16.01 -0.54
C LYS A 348 22.57 17.22 -1.18
N LYS A 349 23.23 18.38 -1.15
CA LYS A 349 22.80 19.52 -1.95
C LYS A 349 23.28 19.38 -3.37
N LEU A 350 22.43 19.71 -4.34
CA LEU A 350 22.75 19.59 -5.78
C LEU A 350 24.02 20.36 -6.15
N GLU A 351 24.23 21.53 -5.59
CA GLU A 351 25.43 22.37 -5.84
C GLU A 351 26.75 21.67 -5.49
N ASN A 352 26.71 20.80 -4.45
CA ASN A 352 27.88 20.07 -3.93
C ASN A 352 28.00 18.65 -4.52
N LEU A 353 27.27 18.36 -5.59
CA LEU A 353 27.17 17.01 -6.11
C LEU A 353 28.10 16.81 -7.32
N SER A 354 29.02 15.85 -7.20
CA SER A 354 29.75 15.24 -8.33
C SER A 354 29.21 13.85 -8.61
N ALA A 355 29.61 13.24 -9.73
CA ALA A 355 29.20 11.89 -10.08
C ALA A 355 29.61 10.86 -9.01
N PHE A 356 28.72 9.98 -8.63
CA PHE A 356 28.97 8.92 -7.67
C PHE A 356 28.02 7.73 -7.85
N LYS A 357 28.41 6.63 -7.22
CA LYS A 357 27.68 5.37 -7.20
C LYS A 357 27.38 4.97 -5.75
N LEU A 358 26.21 4.42 -5.52
CA LEU A 358 25.82 3.90 -4.20
C LEU A 358 24.79 2.78 -4.32
N SER A 359 24.66 1.99 -3.25
CA SER A 359 23.64 0.94 -3.13
C SER A 359 22.57 1.31 -2.13
N LEU A 360 21.34 0.94 -2.48
CA LEU A 360 20.12 1.16 -1.68
C LEU A 360 19.54 -0.18 -1.25
N GLU A 361 19.44 -0.38 0.04
CA GLU A 361 18.65 -1.46 0.61
C GLU A 361 17.15 -1.16 0.39
N PRO A 362 16.32 -2.17 0.08
CA PRO A 362 14.87 -1.94 -0.04
C PRO A 362 14.28 -1.29 1.21
N VAL A 363 13.44 -0.28 1.00
CA VAL A 363 12.89 0.55 2.06
C VAL A 363 12.10 -0.26 3.11
N GLY A 364 11.48 -1.37 2.70
CA GLY A 364 10.72 -2.27 3.57
C GLY A 364 11.58 -3.25 4.38
N ASN A 365 12.86 -3.42 4.08
CA ASN A 365 13.71 -4.38 4.78
C ASN A 365 14.13 -3.85 6.17
N LEU A 366 14.20 -4.75 7.15
CA LEU A 366 14.81 -4.44 8.44
C LEU A 366 16.34 -4.54 8.30
N SER A 367 17.02 -3.43 8.19
CA SER A 367 18.49 -3.36 8.12
C SER A 367 18.98 -1.96 8.48
N THR A 368 20.26 -1.84 8.84
CA THR A 368 20.94 -0.56 9.14
C THR A 368 21.57 0.09 7.90
N LYS A 369 21.42 -0.51 6.71
CA LYS A 369 22.03 0.01 5.49
C LYS A 369 21.22 1.16 4.92
N LEU A 370 21.85 1.92 4.01
CA LEU A 370 21.26 3.05 3.30
C LEU A 370 19.95 2.65 2.57
N LYS A 371 18.88 3.41 2.81
CA LYS A 371 17.54 3.16 2.29
C LYS A 371 17.00 4.28 1.41
N MET A 372 17.43 5.51 1.66
CA MET A 372 16.94 6.68 0.93
C MET A 372 18.10 7.62 0.59
N VAL A 373 18.07 8.14 -0.62
CA VAL A 373 18.89 9.29 -1.05
C VAL A 373 17.98 10.49 -1.20
N GLY A 374 18.35 11.60 -0.59
CA GLY A 374 17.74 12.91 -0.79
C GLY A 374 18.74 13.86 -1.44
N ILE A 375 18.40 14.44 -2.59
CA ILE A 375 19.22 15.46 -3.24
C ILE A 375 18.43 16.76 -3.23
N ARG A 376 18.82 17.70 -2.36
CA ARG A 376 18.16 19.00 -2.25
C ARG A 376 18.53 19.88 -3.46
N VAL A 377 17.51 20.19 -4.27
CA VAL A 377 17.65 20.99 -5.49
C VAL A 377 17.48 22.47 -5.22
N SER A 378 16.58 22.82 -4.30
CA SER A 378 16.31 24.18 -3.87
C SER A 378 15.87 24.17 -2.40
N ASP A 379 15.51 25.35 -1.90
CA ASP A 379 14.96 25.44 -0.54
C ASP A 379 13.62 24.73 -0.35
N THR A 380 12.91 24.46 -1.46
CA THR A 380 11.56 23.84 -1.41
C THR A 380 11.44 22.55 -2.19
N LYS A 381 12.50 22.12 -2.90
CA LYS A 381 12.45 20.90 -3.73
C LYS A 381 13.61 19.97 -3.46
N LEU A 382 13.28 18.69 -3.42
CA LEU A 382 14.23 17.60 -3.22
C LEU A 382 13.90 16.46 -4.17
N ILE A 383 14.91 15.81 -4.73
CA ILE A 383 14.79 14.52 -5.41
C ILE A 383 14.99 13.44 -4.35
N ALA A 384 14.01 12.57 -4.19
CA ALA A 384 14.12 11.40 -3.34
C ALA A 384 14.26 10.12 -4.19
N ILE A 385 15.11 9.21 -3.74
CA ILE A 385 15.40 7.95 -4.45
C ILE A 385 15.38 6.83 -3.42
N GLU A 386 14.66 5.75 -3.72
CA GLU A 386 14.58 4.59 -2.83
C GLU A 386 14.43 3.29 -3.61
N SER A 387 14.83 2.19 -2.99
CA SER A 387 14.65 0.83 -3.52
C SER A 387 13.36 0.23 -2.99
N ARG A 388 12.62 -0.46 -3.86
CA ARG A 388 11.34 -1.13 -3.56
C ARG A 388 11.40 -2.61 -3.85
N ARG A 389 10.73 -3.41 -3.02
CA ARG A 389 10.48 -4.83 -3.27
C ARG A 389 9.02 -5.13 -3.02
N PHE A 390 8.50 -6.09 -3.75
CA PHE A 390 7.17 -6.62 -3.53
C PHE A 390 7.08 -7.32 -2.18
N ASP A 391 6.07 -6.95 -1.41
CA ASP A 391 5.76 -7.58 -0.13
C ASP A 391 4.42 -8.34 -0.25
N LYS A 392 4.50 -9.66 -0.24
CA LYS A 392 3.33 -10.54 -0.36
C LYS A 392 2.28 -10.33 0.72
N GLN A 393 2.67 -9.79 1.86
CA GLN A 393 1.77 -9.58 2.99
C GLN A 393 0.89 -8.34 2.76
N PHE A 394 1.45 -7.30 2.15
CA PHE A 394 0.81 -6.00 2.08
C PHE A 394 0.46 -5.58 0.66
N ASP A 395 1.28 -5.94 -0.32
CA ASP A 395 1.06 -5.56 -1.72
C ASP A 395 0.00 -6.45 -2.39
N CYS A 396 -0.66 -5.92 -3.40
CA CYS A 396 -1.69 -6.63 -4.12
C CYS A 396 -1.11 -7.68 -5.06
N GLU A 397 -1.46 -8.95 -4.86
CA GLU A 397 -0.95 -10.08 -5.65
C GLU A 397 -1.49 -10.15 -7.10
N SER A 398 -2.59 -9.46 -7.40
CA SER A 398 -3.19 -9.51 -8.74
C SER A 398 -2.38 -8.78 -9.81
N GLU A 399 -1.26 -8.16 -9.43
CA GLU A 399 -0.46 -7.26 -10.27
C GLU A 399 0.78 -7.92 -10.87
N ALA A 400 0.63 -9.12 -11.44
CA ALA A 400 1.74 -9.84 -12.05
C ALA A 400 2.50 -9.04 -13.15
N GLU A 401 1.83 -8.08 -13.79
CA GLU A 401 2.43 -7.23 -14.83
C GLU A 401 3.11 -5.97 -14.31
N PHE A 402 2.93 -5.65 -13.03
CA PHE A 402 3.52 -4.46 -12.43
C PHE A 402 4.94 -4.76 -11.95
N LYS A 403 5.91 -3.93 -12.35
CA LYS A 403 7.27 -4.06 -11.86
C LYS A 403 7.34 -3.59 -10.41
N LYS A 404 7.47 -4.54 -9.49
CA LYS A 404 7.43 -4.29 -8.05
C LYS A 404 8.82 -4.20 -7.40
N ASN A 405 9.85 -4.64 -8.12
CA ASN A 405 11.23 -4.67 -7.62
C ASN A 405 12.12 -3.72 -8.42
N GLY A 406 12.77 -2.80 -7.74
CA GLY A 406 13.69 -1.84 -8.33
C GLY A 406 13.66 -0.49 -7.64
N VAL A 407 14.13 0.54 -8.34
CA VAL A 407 14.29 1.89 -7.82
C VAL A 407 13.14 2.78 -8.28
N ILE A 408 12.60 3.59 -7.37
CA ILE A 408 11.73 4.71 -7.72
C ILE A 408 12.42 6.02 -7.41
N VAL A 409 12.12 7.02 -8.25
CA VAL A 409 12.58 8.40 -8.11
C VAL A 409 11.37 9.31 -8.07
N TYR A 410 11.35 10.25 -7.16
CA TYR A 410 10.27 11.23 -7.07
C TYR A 410 10.79 12.58 -6.59
N ILE A 411 10.05 13.63 -6.95
CA ILE A 411 10.32 14.99 -6.50
C ILE A 411 9.41 15.25 -5.30
N VAL A 412 10.00 15.73 -4.21
CA VAL A 412 9.28 16.31 -3.08
C VAL A 412 9.21 17.81 -3.30
N ASP A 413 8.01 18.36 -3.30
CA ASP A 413 7.77 19.81 -3.47
C ASP A 413 6.97 20.36 -2.28
N SER A 414 7.63 21.05 -1.39
CA SER A 414 7.04 21.62 -0.17
C SER A 414 6.29 22.94 -0.40
N THR A 415 6.14 23.37 -1.65
CA THR A 415 5.20 24.45 -2.03
C THR A 415 3.80 23.91 -2.29
N GLN A 416 3.67 22.59 -2.51
CA GLN A 416 2.40 21.92 -2.75
C GLN A 416 1.72 21.57 -1.44
N GLY A 417 0.41 21.71 -1.44
CA GLY A 417 -0.39 21.41 -0.27
C GLY A 417 -0.87 19.96 -0.19
N HIS A 418 -1.39 19.62 0.96
CA HIS A 418 -2.17 18.43 1.23
C HIS A 418 -3.29 18.24 0.19
N VAL A 419 -3.55 17.02 -0.23
CA VAL A 419 -4.57 16.61 -1.23
C VAL A 419 -4.47 17.27 -2.62
N THR A 420 -3.31 17.77 -3.00
CA THR A 420 -3.08 18.29 -4.37
C THR A 420 -2.62 17.21 -5.35
N GLY A 421 -2.13 16.09 -4.86
CA GLY A 421 -1.53 15.03 -5.67
C GLY A 421 -0.12 15.34 -6.20
N GLU A 422 0.42 16.52 -5.93
CA GLU A 422 1.70 17.01 -6.47
C GLU A 422 2.81 17.14 -5.41
N THR A 423 2.48 16.88 -4.14
CA THR A 423 3.42 16.98 -3.02
C THR A 423 4.62 16.05 -3.18
N LEU A 424 4.39 14.81 -3.63
CA LEU A 424 5.39 13.84 -4.06
C LEU A 424 5.03 13.40 -5.48
N SER A 425 5.88 13.76 -6.45
CA SER A 425 5.65 13.48 -7.87
C SER A 425 6.67 12.48 -8.41
N LEU A 426 6.18 11.32 -8.87
CA LEU A 426 7.01 10.28 -9.47
C LEU A 426 7.69 10.76 -10.75
N VAL A 427 8.93 10.33 -10.95
CA VAL A 427 9.68 10.50 -12.19
C VAL A 427 9.81 9.14 -12.85
N SER A 428 9.16 8.98 -14.00
CA SER A 428 9.14 7.70 -14.72
C SER A 428 10.13 7.70 -15.88
N PRO A 429 10.75 6.56 -16.18
CA PRO A 429 11.50 6.40 -17.42
C PRO A 429 10.65 6.70 -18.64
N VAL A 430 11.28 7.22 -19.70
CA VAL A 430 10.60 7.56 -20.96
C VAL A 430 9.93 6.32 -21.56
N ASN A 431 8.77 6.50 -22.16
CA ASN A 431 8.00 5.44 -22.85
C ASN A 431 7.42 4.33 -21.96
N ARG A 432 7.28 4.54 -20.67
CA ARG A 432 6.55 3.60 -19.83
C ARG A 432 5.05 3.69 -20.08
N PRO A 433 4.36 2.55 -20.23
CA PRO A 433 2.92 2.56 -20.46
C PRO A 433 2.16 3.00 -19.21
N ILE A 434 1.03 3.66 -19.44
CA ILE A 434 0.04 3.89 -18.42
C ILE A 434 -0.92 2.71 -18.42
N LYS A 435 -1.10 2.06 -17.28
CA LYS A 435 -1.96 0.89 -17.13
C LYS A 435 -2.87 1.04 -15.92
N ARG A 436 -4.03 0.36 -15.97
CA ARG A 436 -4.84 0.09 -14.79
C ARG A 436 -4.42 -1.24 -14.19
N TYR A 437 -4.34 -1.28 -12.88
CA TYR A 437 -4.03 -2.49 -12.14
C TYR A 437 -5.27 -3.00 -11.40
N GLY A 438 -5.39 -4.32 -11.25
CA GLY A 438 -6.60 -5.00 -10.76
C GLY A 438 -6.96 -4.73 -9.30
N CYS A 439 -6.12 -3.99 -8.58
CA CYS A 439 -6.38 -3.55 -7.21
C CYS A 439 -7.26 -2.29 -7.13
N ASN A 440 -8.03 -2.01 -8.16
CA ASN A 440 -8.97 -0.89 -8.24
C ASN A 440 -8.31 0.49 -8.21
N ASN A 441 -7.15 0.62 -8.81
CA ASN A 441 -6.43 1.87 -8.90
C ASN A 441 -6.76 2.70 -10.14
N PRO A 442 -6.64 4.02 -10.05
CA PRO A 442 -6.57 4.86 -11.23
C PRO A 442 -5.41 4.42 -12.15
N PRO A 443 -5.47 4.77 -13.43
CA PRO A 443 -4.39 4.51 -14.34
C PRO A 443 -3.10 5.11 -13.80
N MET A 444 -2.03 4.33 -13.77
CA MET A 444 -0.72 4.78 -13.29
C MET A 444 0.39 4.35 -14.25
N GLN A 445 1.49 5.06 -14.23
CA GLN A 445 2.67 4.73 -14.99
C GLN A 445 3.59 3.82 -14.16
N ASP A 446 4.13 2.78 -14.78
CA ASP A 446 5.17 1.95 -14.15
C ASP A 446 6.45 2.76 -14.00
N SER A 447 6.66 3.31 -12.79
CA SER A 447 7.80 4.16 -12.46
C SER A 447 8.97 3.39 -11.82
N VAL A 448 8.83 2.09 -11.60
CA VAL A 448 9.92 1.27 -11.03
C VAL A 448 11.00 1.03 -12.08
N MET A 449 12.21 1.46 -11.79
CA MET A 449 13.38 1.29 -12.64
C MET A 449 14.09 -0.03 -12.35
N SER A 450 14.42 -0.75 -13.42
CA SER A 450 15.25 -1.96 -13.39
C SER A 450 16.67 -1.65 -13.91
N VAL A 451 17.55 -2.61 -13.85
CA VAL A 451 18.93 -2.50 -14.39
C VAL A 451 18.91 -2.00 -15.84
N GLY A 452 19.66 -0.95 -16.11
CA GLY A 452 19.74 -0.27 -17.40
C GLY A 452 18.77 0.89 -17.57
N ASP A 453 17.68 0.95 -16.80
CA ASP A 453 16.76 2.09 -16.81
C ASP A 453 17.43 3.33 -16.19
N TYR A 454 17.04 4.49 -16.67
CA TYR A 454 17.44 5.78 -16.10
C TYR A 454 16.32 6.82 -16.22
N VAL A 455 16.47 7.86 -15.44
CA VAL A 455 15.65 9.09 -15.54
C VAL A 455 16.56 10.31 -15.53
N ASP A 456 16.19 11.31 -16.32
CA ASP A 456 16.80 12.64 -16.28
C ASP A 456 15.85 13.57 -15.51
N VAL A 457 16.29 14.12 -14.40
CA VAL A 457 15.45 14.90 -13.51
C VAL A 457 16.25 16.06 -12.89
N LEU A 458 15.76 17.28 -13.07
CA LEU A 458 16.30 18.51 -12.48
C LEU A 458 17.83 18.63 -12.61
N GLY A 459 18.37 18.30 -13.80
CA GLY A 459 19.79 18.41 -14.12
C GLY A 459 20.64 17.23 -13.66
N LEU A 460 20.04 16.13 -13.25
CA LEU A 460 20.70 14.89 -12.89
C LEU A 460 20.21 13.73 -13.75
N ARG A 461 21.10 12.79 -14.05
CA ARG A 461 20.78 11.45 -14.53
C ARG A 461 20.93 10.45 -13.39
N ILE A 462 19.87 9.69 -13.13
CA ILE A 462 19.85 8.61 -12.14
C ILE A 462 19.63 7.31 -12.90
N LYS A 463 20.60 6.40 -12.84
CA LYS A 463 20.61 5.13 -13.58
C LYS A 463 20.73 3.96 -12.62
N VAL A 464 19.94 2.91 -12.82
CA VAL A 464 20.09 1.63 -12.10
C VAL A 464 21.13 0.79 -12.81
N VAL A 465 22.21 0.42 -12.11
CA VAL A 465 23.33 -0.32 -12.70
C VAL A 465 23.40 -1.76 -12.24
N GLU A 466 22.82 -2.08 -11.08
CA GLU A 466 22.77 -3.43 -10.54
C GLU A 466 21.52 -3.58 -9.64
N SER A 467 20.87 -4.75 -9.68
CA SER A 467 19.69 -5.06 -8.86
C SER A 467 19.67 -6.56 -8.56
N ASP A 468 19.65 -6.92 -7.27
CA ASP A 468 19.47 -8.27 -6.75
C ASP A 468 18.90 -8.14 -5.32
N LYS A 469 19.72 -8.37 -4.29
CA LYS A 469 19.31 -8.18 -2.88
C LYS A 469 19.05 -6.72 -2.54
N PHE A 470 19.79 -5.84 -3.18
CA PHE A 470 19.69 -4.39 -3.11
C PHE A 470 19.90 -3.79 -4.50
N ASP A 471 19.61 -2.50 -4.66
CA ASP A 471 19.78 -1.82 -5.93
C ASP A 471 20.98 -0.88 -5.88
N THR A 472 21.81 -0.91 -6.90
CA THR A 472 22.91 0.03 -7.06
C THR A 472 22.57 1.04 -8.14
N ILE A 473 22.71 2.31 -7.82
CA ILE A 473 22.46 3.43 -8.72
C ILE A 473 23.73 4.23 -8.97
N GLU A 474 23.78 4.83 -10.14
CA GLU A 474 24.77 5.82 -10.52
C GLU A 474 24.06 7.16 -10.74
N ILE A 475 24.59 8.21 -10.15
CA ILE A 475 24.07 9.57 -10.25
C ILE A 475 25.12 10.43 -10.93
N THR A 476 24.74 11.07 -12.05
CA THR A 476 25.63 11.91 -12.85
C THR A 476 24.93 13.20 -13.26
N ARG A 477 25.69 14.19 -13.70
CA ARG A 477 25.15 15.29 -14.50
C ARG A 477 25.19 14.87 -15.97
N PRO A 478 24.07 15.00 -16.72
CA PRO A 478 24.04 14.61 -18.14
C PRO A 478 24.92 15.50 -19.01
#